data_73da688c14c28ac00501390b0899a879
#
_entry.id   73da688c14c28ac00501390b0899a879
#
_cell.length_a   1.000
_cell.length_b   1.000
_cell.length_c   1.000
_cell.angle_alpha   90.00
_cell.angle_beta   90.00
_cell.angle_gamma   90.00
#
_symmetry.space_group_name_H-M   'P 1'
#
loop_
_entity.id
_entity.type
_entity.pdbx_description
1 polymer ?
#
loop_
_entity_poly.entity_id
_entity_poly.type
_entity_poly.pdbx_seq_one_letter_code
_entity_poly.pdbx_strand_id
1 'polypeptide(L)'
;MELLKSMTAKLGAPKVEGRESVGGKDAPALYFGTTKMNNNFEVVDAIGKEDGKGMTATLFVKGGDEYIRVATSVPKPDGSGRATGTVLAGPALEAIKQAKAYYGDVPILGVPYTTGYEPIKASSGEAIGVYYVGYKK
;
A
#
# COMPACT_ATOMS: atom_id res chain seq x y z
N MET A 1 -7.48 -7.48 -4.86
CA MET A 1 -6.35 -7.95 -4.02
C MET A 1 -5.46 -8.96 -4.74
N GLU A 2 -6.06 -10.00 -5.33
CA GLU A 2 -5.28 -11.02 -6.04
C GLU A 2 -4.45 -10.45 -7.21
N LEU A 3 -5.00 -9.49 -7.95
CA LEU A 3 -4.27 -8.87 -9.06
C LEU A 3 -3.02 -8.13 -8.55
N LEU A 4 -3.15 -7.36 -7.47
CA LEU A 4 -2.02 -6.64 -6.88
C LEU A 4 -0.94 -7.61 -6.38
N LYS A 5 -1.34 -8.66 -5.67
CA LYS A 5 -0.41 -9.67 -5.16
C LYS A 5 0.29 -10.40 -6.31
N SER A 6 -0.46 -10.75 -7.36
CA SER A 6 0.09 -11.41 -8.53
C SER A 6 1.11 -10.54 -9.27
N MET A 7 0.79 -9.26 -9.47
CA MET A 7 1.70 -8.35 -10.18
C MET A 7 2.99 -8.11 -9.41
N THR A 8 2.90 -7.97 -8.08
CA THR A 8 4.10 -7.80 -7.26
C THR A 8 4.91 -9.09 -7.15
N ALA A 9 4.25 -10.24 -7.09
CA ALA A 9 4.93 -11.54 -7.03
C ALA A 9 5.81 -11.81 -8.26
N LYS A 10 5.40 -11.29 -9.43
CA LYS A 10 6.18 -11.41 -10.67
C LYS A 10 7.51 -10.67 -10.59
N LEU A 11 7.60 -9.65 -9.74
CA LEU A 11 8.83 -8.88 -9.55
C LEU A 11 9.81 -9.59 -8.61
N GLY A 12 9.32 -10.44 -7.73
CA GLY A 12 10.12 -11.20 -6.79
C GLY A 12 9.61 -11.11 -5.36
N ALA A 13 10.34 -11.69 -4.42
CA ALA A 13 9.96 -11.71 -3.01
C ALA A 13 10.07 -10.30 -2.38
N PRO A 14 9.18 -9.96 -1.44
CA PRO A 14 9.25 -8.67 -0.77
C PRO A 14 10.40 -8.60 0.22
N LYS A 15 11.04 -7.43 0.28
CA LYS A 15 12.10 -7.15 1.27
C LYS A 15 12.18 -5.65 1.53
N VAL A 16 12.85 -5.28 2.61
CA VAL A 16 13.12 -3.88 2.94
C VAL A 16 14.63 -3.69 2.99
N GLU A 17 15.12 -2.64 2.34
CA GLU A 17 16.55 -2.38 2.23
C GLU A 17 16.79 -0.88 1.99
N GLY A 18 17.45 -0.23 2.95
CA GLY A 18 17.70 1.21 2.85
C GLY A 18 16.48 2.06 3.16
N ARG A 19 16.57 3.34 2.83
CA ARG A 19 15.53 4.32 3.13
C ARG A 19 15.39 5.30 1.98
N GLU A 20 14.19 5.89 1.86
CA GLU A 20 13.91 6.92 0.85
C GLU A 20 12.77 7.80 1.33
N SER A 21 12.85 9.09 1.03
CA SER A 21 11.77 10.03 1.36
C SER A 21 10.57 9.82 0.43
N VAL A 22 9.38 9.72 0.99
CA VAL A 22 8.12 9.64 0.25
C VAL A 22 7.15 10.68 0.81
N GLY A 23 6.64 11.56 -0.04
CA GLY A 23 5.72 12.61 0.37
C GLY A 23 6.27 13.46 1.52
N GLY A 24 7.58 13.68 1.56
CA GLY A 24 8.23 14.45 2.61
C GLY A 24 8.51 13.67 3.89
N LYS A 25 8.19 12.37 3.93
CA LYS A 25 8.40 11.52 5.10
C LYS A 25 9.50 10.49 4.81
N ASP A 26 10.45 10.35 5.73
CA ASP A 26 11.50 9.34 5.62
C ASP A 26 10.90 7.95 5.89
N ALA A 27 11.15 7.01 5.01
CA ALA A 27 10.57 5.66 5.10
C ALA A 27 11.60 4.60 4.69
N PRO A 28 11.50 3.39 5.26
CA PRO A 28 12.27 2.26 4.73
C PRO A 28 11.91 2.04 3.27
N ALA A 29 12.84 1.55 2.46
CA ALA A 29 12.59 1.26 1.06
C ALA A 29 12.08 -0.16 0.90
N LEU A 30 10.89 -0.31 0.29
CA LEU A 30 10.27 -1.59 0.02
C LEU A 30 10.63 -2.04 -1.39
N TYR A 31 11.06 -3.30 -1.52
CA TYR A 31 11.38 -3.92 -2.80
C TYR A 31 10.55 -5.18 -3.00
N PHE A 32 10.21 -5.46 -4.26
CA PHE A 32 9.81 -6.79 -4.68
C PHE A 32 10.88 -7.26 -5.65
N GLY A 33 11.66 -8.27 -5.24
CA GLY A 33 12.86 -8.66 -5.98
C GLY A 33 13.88 -7.54 -5.95
N THR A 34 14.26 -7.05 -7.12
CA THR A 34 15.19 -5.92 -7.26
C THR A 34 14.48 -4.61 -7.59
N THR A 35 13.14 -4.62 -7.62
CA THR A 35 12.35 -3.45 -7.99
C THR A 35 11.95 -2.68 -6.74
N LYS A 36 12.44 -1.45 -6.63
CA LYS A 36 12.04 -0.56 -5.52
C LYS A 36 10.65 -0.02 -5.78
N MET A 37 9.79 -0.07 -4.77
CA MET A 37 8.40 0.36 -4.86
C MET A 37 8.16 1.79 -4.40
N ASN A 38 9.04 2.31 -3.54
CA ASN A 38 8.91 3.70 -3.06
C ASN A 38 8.94 4.68 -4.24
N ASN A 39 7.90 5.50 -4.35
CA ASN A 39 7.73 6.46 -5.45
C ASN A 39 7.65 5.81 -6.84
N ASN A 40 7.35 4.53 -6.90
CA ASN A 40 7.16 3.80 -8.14
C ASN A 40 5.67 3.45 -8.28
N PHE A 41 4.99 4.07 -9.23
CA PHE A 41 3.55 3.97 -9.37
C PHE A 41 3.07 3.04 -10.49
N GLU A 42 4.01 2.34 -11.15
CA GLU A 42 3.67 1.49 -12.30
C GLU A 42 2.65 0.40 -11.93
N VAL A 43 2.89 -0.32 -10.84
CA VAL A 43 2.00 -1.41 -10.43
C VAL A 43 0.64 -0.86 -9.97
N VAL A 44 0.65 0.15 -9.10
CA VAL A 44 -0.62 0.69 -8.56
C VAL A 44 -1.49 1.31 -9.66
N ASP A 45 -0.89 1.97 -10.63
CA ASP A 45 -1.63 2.55 -11.75
C ASP A 45 -2.11 1.45 -12.71
N ALA A 46 -1.32 0.40 -12.91
CA ALA A 46 -1.71 -0.73 -13.74
C ALA A 46 -2.94 -1.46 -13.17
N ILE A 47 -3.06 -1.53 -11.85
CA ILE A 47 -4.23 -2.14 -11.19
C ILE A 47 -5.52 -1.43 -11.65
N GLY A 48 -5.52 -0.10 -11.64
CA GLY A 48 -6.69 0.67 -12.08
C GLY A 48 -7.04 0.42 -13.53
N LYS A 49 -6.04 0.31 -14.39
CA LYS A 49 -6.25 0.05 -15.82
C LYS A 49 -6.78 -1.37 -16.06
N GLU A 50 -6.17 -2.36 -15.43
CA GLU A 50 -6.56 -3.77 -15.60
C GLU A 50 -7.97 -4.01 -15.07
N ASP A 51 -8.32 -3.40 -13.94
CA ASP A 51 -9.64 -3.53 -13.34
C ASP A 51 -10.74 -2.89 -14.20
N GLY A 52 -10.44 -1.73 -14.78
CA GLY A 52 -11.39 -0.99 -15.60
C GLY A 52 -12.57 -0.38 -14.85
N LYS A 53 -12.58 -0.45 -13.51
CA LYS A 53 -13.69 0.00 -12.66
C LYS A 53 -13.25 1.05 -11.63
N GLY A 54 -12.04 1.57 -11.78
CA GLY A 54 -11.53 2.60 -10.88
C GLY A 54 -10.94 2.08 -9.57
N MET A 55 -10.50 0.82 -9.56
CA MET A 55 -9.81 0.27 -8.38
C MET A 55 -8.55 1.09 -8.08
N THR A 56 -8.41 1.51 -6.83
CA THR A 56 -7.18 2.12 -6.35
C THR A 56 -6.34 1.07 -5.64
N ALA A 57 -5.04 1.29 -5.60
CA ALA A 57 -4.10 0.37 -4.97
C ALA A 57 -3.02 1.13 -4.23
N THR A 58 -2.49 0.52 -3.18
CA THR A 58 -1.41 1.08 -2.39
C THR A 58 -0.48 -0.02 -1.91
N LEU A 59 0.79 0.30 -1.84
CA LEU A 59 1.78 -0.49 -1.12
C LEU A 59 2.29 0.36 0.04
N PHE A 60 2.24 -0.21 1.24
CA PHE A 60 2.75 0.42 2.45
C PHE A 60 4.01 -0.29 2.87
N VAL A 61 4.92 0.44 3.51
CA VAL A 61 6.07 -0.15 4.19
C VAL A 61 5.95 0.11 5.69
N LYS A 62 6.35 -0.87 6.50
CA LYS A 62 6.39 -0.69 7.95
C LYS A 62 7.62 0.13 8.32
N GLY A 63 7.40 1.24 9.01
CA GLY A 63 8.45 2.10 9.53
C GLY A 63 8.20 2.36 11.02
N GLY A 64 8.89 1.64 11.91
CA GLY A 64 8.59 1.69 13.34
C GLY A 64 7.20 1.15 13.62
N ASP A 65 6.34 1.95 14.23
CA ASP A 65 4.96 1.57 14.53
C ASP A 65 3.98 2.01 13.45
N GLU A 66 4.47 2.64 12.39
CA GLU A 66 3.64 3.16 11.31
C GLU A 66 3.75 2.32 10.06
N TYR A 67 2.69 2.36 9.23
CA TYR A 67 2.71 1.81 7.87
C TYR A 67 2.49 2.98 6.92
N ILE A 68 3.48 3.23 6.08
CA ILE A 68 3.59 4.45 5.26
C ILE A 68 3.27 4.12 3.81
N ARG A 69 2.37 4.90 3.18
CA ARG A 69 2.05 4.75 1.76
C ARG A 69 3.25 5.16 0.91
N VAL A 70 3.96 4.19 0.34
CA VAL A 70 5.14 4.46 -0.48
C VAL A 70 4.85 4.43 -1.97
N ALA A 71 3.78 3.76 -2.39
CA ALA A 71 3.28 3.76 -3.76
C ALA A 71 1.76 3.69 -3.70
N THR A 72 1.06 4.63 -4.31
CA THR A 72 -0.40 4.67 -4.23
C THR A 72 -1.01 5.37 -5.43
N SER A 73 -2.20 4.89 -5.83
CA SER A 73 -3.04 5.59 -6.80
C SER A 73 -4.19 6.33 -6.10
N VAL A 74 -4.30 6.24 -4.76
CA VAL A 74 -5.31 6.97 -4.01
C VAL A 74 -4.98 8.47 -4.06
N PRO A 75 -5.90 9.33 -4.55
CA PRO A 75 -5.65 10.77 -4.60
C PRO A 75 -5.90 11.41 -3.23
N LYS A 76 -5.21 12.52 -2.97
CA LYS A 76 -5.58 13.38 -1.85
C LYS A 76 -6.93 14.03 -2.15
N PRO A 77 -7.78 14.22 -1.13
CA PRO A 77 -9.12 14.80 -1.35
C PRO A 77 -9.11 16.22 -1.95
N ASP A 78 -8.05 16.98 -1.71
CA ASP A 78 -7.90 18.33 -2.24
C ASP A 78 -7.40 18.39 -3.69
N GLY A 79 -7.14 17.21 -4.29
CA GLY A 79 -6.64 17.14 -5.67
C GLY A 79 -5.18 17.52 -5.84
N SER A 80 -4.42 17.68 -4.74
CA SER A 80 -3.01 18.10 -4.81
C SER A 80 -2.04 17.00 -5.23
N GLY A 81 -2.53 15.79 -5.50
CA GLY A 81 -1.70 14.66 -5.92
C GLY A 81 -2.04 13.39 -5.21
N ARG A 82 -1.09 12.45 -5.20
CA ARG A 82 -1.27 11.13 -4.57
C ARG A 82 -1.09 11.22 -3.06
N ALA A 83 -1.75 10.31 -2.34
CA ALA A 83 -1.68 10.24 -0.87
C ALA A 83 -0.36 9.66 -0.35
N THR A 84 0.71 9.73 -1.15
CA THR A 84 2.03 9.21 -0.80
C THR A 84 2.57 9.85 0.48
N GLY A 85 3.15 9.06 1.35
CA GLY A 85 3.69 9.55 2.64
C GLY A 85 2.69 9.56 3.78
N THR A 86 1.38 9.36 3.50
CA THR A 86 0.38 9.27 4.55
C THR A 86 0.39 7.87 5.18
N VAL A 87 -0.12 7.76 6.40
CA VAL A 87 -0.03 6.51 7.17
C VAL A 87 -1.37 5.80 7.28
N LEU A 88 -1.31 4.48 7.44
CA LEU A 88 -2.48 3.66 7.69
C LEU A 88 -3.06 4.00 9.06
N ALA A 89 -4.39 4.06 9.16
CA ALA A 89 -5.08 4.37 10.40
C ALA A 89 -6.39 3.58 10.51
N GLY A 90 -7.02 3.64 11.67
CA GLY A 90 -8.35 3.06 11.88
C GLY A 90 -8.35 1.54 12.05
N PRO A 91 -9.49 0.88 11.78
CA PRO A 91 -9.63 -0.56 12.04
C PRO A 91 -8.69 -1.42 11.19
N ALA A 92 -8.33 -0.97 9.99
CA ALA A 92 -7.36 -1.68 9.16
C ALA A 92 -6.00 -1.75 9.85
N LEU A 93 -5.56 -0.65 10.46
CA LEU A 93 -4.29 -0.64 11.21
C LEU A 93 -4.32 -1.65 12.35
N GLU A 94 -5.41 -1.71 13.10
CA GLU A 94 -5.55 -2.64 14.22
C GLU A 94 -5.47 -4.10 13.74
N ALA A 95 -6.09 -4.42 12.62
CA ALA A 95 -6.03 -5.76 12.05
C ALA A 95 -4.60 -6.11 11.62
N ILE A 96 -3.94 -5.20 10.93
CA ILE A 96 -2.57 -5.42 10.45
C ILE A 96 -1.59 -5.60 11.61
N LYS A 97 -1.75 -4.86 12.70
CA LYS A 97 -0.94 -5.05 13.91
C LYS A 97 -1.05 -6.47 14.48
N GLN A 98 -2.17 -7.13 14.23
CA GLN A 98 -2.41 -8.52 14.64
C GLN A 98 -2.06 -9.51 13.52
N ALA A 99 -1.40 -9.05 12.46
CA ALA A 99 -1.03 -9.83 11.27
C ALA A 99 -2.26 -10.42 10.55
N LYS A 100 -3.37 -9.70 10.57
CA LYS A 100 -4.64 -10.13 9.95
C LYS A 100 -5.02 -9.21 8.81
N ALA A 101 -5.70 -9.78 7.80
CA ALA A 101 -6.30 -9.01 6.72
C ALA A 101 -7.52 -8.24 7.25
N TYR A 102 -7.87 -7.15 6.57
CA TYR A 102 -9.07 -6.38 6.85
C TYR A 102 -9.81 -6.10 5.55
N TYR A 103 -11.11 -6.37 5.52
CA TYR A 103 -11.99 -6.06 4.40
C TYR A 103 -13.21 -5.33 4.93
N GLY A 104 -13.50 -4.16 4.39
CA GLY A 104 -14.65 -3.38 4.83
C GLY A 104 -14.59 -1.94 4.36
N ASP A 105 -15.60 -1.18 4.74
CA ASP A 105 -15.69 0.23 4.40
C ASP A 105 -14.94 1.06 5.43
N VAL A 106 -14.01 1.88 4.98
CA VAL A 106 -13.29 2.82 5.85
C VAL A 106 -13.08 4.12 5.12
N PRO A 107 -12.96 5.24 5.85
CA PRO A 107 -12.53 6.49 5.23
C PRO A 107 -11.01 6.47 5.01
N ILE A 108 -10.56 7.02 3.88
CA ILE A 108 -9.17 7.30 3.62
C ILE A 108 -9.08 8.81 3.46
N LEU A 109 -8.35 9.46 4.38
CA LEU A 109 -8.26 10.93 4.43
C LEU A 109 -9.65 11.59 4.40
N GLY A 110 -10.61 10.99 5.11
CA GLY A 110 -11.97 11.50 5.22
C GLY A 110 -12.91 11.15 4.07
N VAL A 111 -12.44 10.43 3.05
CA VAL A 111 -13.26 10.03 1.90
C VAL A 111 -13.63 8.56 2.05
N PRO A 112 -14.92 8.18 1.96
CA PRO A 112 -15.31 6.78 2.14
C PRO A 112 -14.90 5.89 0.96
N TYR A 113 -14.35 4.71 1.28
CA TYR A 113 -13.92 3.69 0.33
C TYR A 113 -14.39 2.32 0.80
N THR A 114 -14.62 1.42 -0.16
CA THR A 114 -14.75 -0.01 0.09
C THR A 114 -13.35 -0.61 -0.09
N THR A 115 -12.80 -1.25 0.94
CA THR A 115 -11.37 -1.55 1.01
C THR A 115 -11.05 -2.99 1.31
N GLY A 116 -9.83 -3.39 0.92
CA GLY A 116 -9.19 -4.63 1.37
C GLY A 116 -7.73 -4.35 1.68
N TYR A 117 -7.27 -4.87 2.80
CA TYR A 117 -5.88 -4.73 3.26
C TYR A 117 -5.35 -6.10 3.65
N GLU A 118 -4.14 -6.44 3.23
CA GLU A 118 -3.46 -7.67 3.64
C GLU A 118 -2.00 -7.38 3.96
N PRO A 119 -1.43 -8.03 4.98
CA PRO A 119 -0.02 -7.79 5.31
C PRO A 119 0.92 -8.34 4.22
N ILE A 120 1.99 -7.59 3.93
CA ILE A 120 3.11 -8.06 3.13
C ILE A 120 4.10 -8.70 4.09
N LYS A 121 4.39 -9.98 3.89
CA LYS A 121 5.31 -10.71 4.76
C LYS A 121 6.61 -11.03 4.05
N ALA A 122 7.73 -10.80 4.75
CA ALA A 122 9.05 -11.22 4.29
C ALA A 122 9.16 -12.74 4.37
N SER A 123 10.23 -13.31 3.81
CA SER A 123 10.47 -14.75 3.84
C SER A 123 10.55 -15.29 5.27
N SER A 124 10.90 -14.46 6.25
CA SER A 124 10.91 -14.83 7.67
C SER A 124 9.51 -14.95 8.28
N GLY A 125 8.46 -14.50 7.57
CA GLY A 125 7.09 -14.43 8.07
C GLY A 125 6.76 -13.13 8.77
N GLU A 126 7.73 -12.24 8.93
CA GLU A 126 7.52 -10.93 9.53
C GLU A 126 6.75 -10.00 8.58
N ALA A 127 5.75 -9.28 9.11
CA ALA A 127 5.01 -8.28 8.35
C ALA A 127 5.90 -7.04 8.14
N ILE A 128 6.18 -6.71 6.87
CA ILE A 128 7.04 -5.59 6.51
C ILE A 128 6.29 -4.48 5.78
N GLY A 129 5.03 -4.71 5.45
CA GLY A 129 4.21 -3.73 4.77
C GLY A 129 2.77 -4.20 4.63
N VAL A 130 2.02 -3.52 3.77
CA VAL A 130 0.60 -3.82 3.55
C VAL A 130 0.26 -3.64 2.08
N TYR A 131 -0.51 -4.59 1.52
CA TYR A 131 -1.20 -4.43 0.24
C TYR A 131 -2.56 -3.81 0.51
N TYR A 132 -2.95 -2.84 -0.30
CA TYR A 132 -4.28 -2.26 -0.26
C TYR A 132 -4.89 -2.22 -1.66
N VAL A 133 -6.17 -2.54 -1.77
CA VAL A 133 -7.01 -2.23 -2.93
C VAL A 133 -8.34 -1.70 -2.45
N GLY A 134 -8.98 -0.88 -3.26
CA GLY A 134 -10.30 -0.37 -2.90
C GLY A 134 -10.94 0.48 -3.97
N TYR A 135 -12.22 0.75 -3.75
CA TYR A 135 -13.04 1.60 -4.61
C TYR A 135 -13.61 2.74 -3.79
N LYS A 136 -13.53 3.94 -4.33
CA LYS A 136 -14.20 5.10 -3.75
C LYS A 136 -15.71 4.89 -3.81
N LYS A 137 -16.38 5.13 -2.72
CA LYS A 137 -17.84 4.98 -2.61
C LYS A 137 -18.57 6.15 -3.23
#